data_280a0b8666d4bf29157a06bc39dddc5e
#
_entry.id   280a0b8666d4bf29157a06bc39dddc5e
#
_cell.length_a   1.000
_cell.length_b   1.000
_cell.length_c   1.000
_cell.angle_alpha   90.00
_cell.angle_beta   90.00
_cell.angle_gamma   90.00
#
_symmetry.space_group_name_H-M   'P 1'
#
loop_
_entity.id
_entity.type
_entity.pdbx_description
1 polymer ?
#
loop_
_entity_poly.entity_id
_entity_poly.type
_entity_poly.pdbx_seq_one_letter_code
_entity_poly.pdbx_strand_id
1 'polypeptide(L)'
;MKAAIFILHPSPVILFKIMSITVLLGAQWGDEGKGRITDALAHEADLVARFNGGDNAGHSITIGNTVVKLHLVPSGIFRPACLNVIGNGVVVNPLNLLKEMAEVRAANIAVGPDNLKISDAAHIITPAHIALDKARELGAGGIGTTQRGIGFAYMDKAARTGIRAGAMHDPAAFGAAVQRHVEAVNRHIQHEYAEHADKLLLDSAKCAADAAAAAAQLRPYLANTFEIVQDALDAGKHILAEGAQAALLDLDHGNYPYVTSSSATVGGVLTGLGVPPKAITRVMGVAKAFCSRVGAGPFPSELSGDLALRLRGTGTNAWDEYGSTTGRPRRVGWHDAFALRHTVRLNGIEEIALTKLDVLSGMPTVKLCVGYVFGGERLRSYPQDMQVLTQCQPILEEMPGWLEDVSTARQYADLPPNLRAYVERIEALAGARVSLV
;
A
#
# COMPACT_ATOMS: atom_id res chain seq x y z
N MET A 1 18.03 -39.38 38.84
CA MET A 1 17.29 -38.41 37.96
C MET A 1 15.86 -38.31 38.48
N LYS A 2 15.48 -37.17 39.08
CA LYS A 2 14.09 -36.95 39.53
C LYS A 2 13.32 -36.38 38.31
N ALA A 3 12.31 -37.12 37.84
CA ALA A 3 11.41 -36.63 36.81
C ALA A 3 10.61 -35.43 37.35
N ALA A 4 10.69 -34.30 36.67
CA ALA A 4 9.83 -33.15 36.96
C ALA A 4 8.40 -33.50 36.53
N ILE A 5 7.45 -33.57 37.45
CA ILE A 5 6.05 -33.74 37.21
C ILE A 5 5.50 -32.33 36.92
N PHE A 6 5.14 -32.05 35.66
CA PHE A 6 4.39 -30.85 35.31
C PHE A 6 2.91 -31.08 35.64
N ILE A 7 2.41 -30.37 36.64
CA ILE A 7 0.96 -30.34 36.93
C ILE A 7 0.33 -29.33 35.98
N LEU A 8 -0.40 -29.82 34.98
CA LEU A 8 -1.27 -28.99 34.14
C LEU A 8 -2.39 -28.42 35.01
N HIS A 9 -2.40 -27.11 35.22
CA HIS A 9 -3.52 -26.43 35.86
C HIS A 9 -4.71 -26.49 34.89
N PRO A 10 -5.90 -26.94 35.37
CA PRO A 10 -7.11 -26.86 34.53
C PRO A 10 -7.49 -25.39 34.38
N SER A 11 -7.02 -24.77 33.31
CA SER A 11 -7.49 -23.45 32.95
C SER A 11 -8.93 -23.57 32.45
N PRO A 12 -9.84 -22.68 32.87
CA PRO A 12 -11.17 -22.63 32.26
C PRO A 12 -11.03 -22.47 30.77
N VAL A 13 -11.84 -23.21 30.01
CA VAL A 13 -11.94 -23.04 28.55
C VAL A 13 -12.43 -21.60 28.32
N ILE A 14 -11.49 -20.70 28.07
CA ILE A 14 -11.83 -19.36 27.64
C ILE A 14 -12.37 -19.55 26.23
N LEU A 15 -13.66 -19.40 26.03
CA LEU A 15 -14.28 -19.23 24.73
C LEU A 15 -13.65 -17.98 24.12
N PHE A 16 -12.60 -18.17 23.31
CA PHE A 16 -12.05 -17.08 22.52
C PHE A 16 -13.16 -16.60 21.60
N LYS A 17 -13.66 -15.38 21.80
CA LYS A 17 -14.40 -14.67 20.78
C LYS A 17 -13.55 -14.73 19.51
N ILE A 18 -14.19 -15.04 18.37
CA ILE A 18 -13.49 -15.11 17.09
C ILE A 18 -13.03 -13.69 16.75
N MET A 19 -11.76 -13.42 17.04
CA MET A 19 -11.10 -12.19 16.57
C MET A 19 -10.98 -12.30 15.07
N SER A 20 -11.43 -11.29 14.32
CA SER A 20 -11.49 -11.38 12.85
C SER A 20 -10.85 -10.17 12.21
N ILE A 21 -9.64 -10.37 11.70
CA ILE A 21 -8.98 -9.39 10.82
C ILE A 21 -8.85 -10.00 9.42
N THR A 22 -9.50 -9.36 8.45
CA THR A 22 -9.19 -9.57 7.04
C THR A 22 -8.09 -8.60 6.62
N VAL A 23 -6.99 -9.11 6.09
CA VAL A 23 -5.89 -8.31 5.53
C VAL A 23 -6.05 -8.22 4.02
N LEU A 24 -6.06 -7.01 3.49
CA LEU A 24 -6.01 -6.76 2.05
C LEU A 24 -4.69 -6.09 1.68
N LEU A 25 -3.89 -6.74 0.85
CA LEU A 25 -2.59 -6.23 0.41
C LEU A 25 -2.38 -6.38 -1.10
N GLY A 26 -1.49 -5.55 -1.66
CA GLY A 26 -1.08 -5.70 -3.05
C GLY A 26 -0.12 -6.88 -3.21
N ALA A 27 -0.36 -7.72 -4.20
CA ALA A 27 0.42 -8.92 -4.43
C ALA A 27 1.47 -8.77 -5.55
N GLN A 28 1.60 -7.60 -6.16
CA GLN A 28 2.53 -7.31 -7.26
C GLN A 28 3.42 -6.09 -6.92
N TRP A 29 3.43 -5.03 -7.76
CA TRP A 29 4.24 -3.81 -7.59
C TRP A 29 3.43 -2.55 -7.32
N GLY A 30 2.25 -2.69 -6.73
CA GLY A 30 1.35 -1.58 -6.45
C GLY A 30 0.35 -1.31 -7.58
N ASP A 31 -0.61 -0.43 -7.27
CA ASP A 31 -1.67 0.00 -8.21
C ASP A 31 -2.56 -1.13 -8.75
N GLU A 32 -2.68 -2.25 -7.99
CA GLU A 32 -3.51 -3.40 -8.37
C GLU A 32 -5.01 -3.12 -8.31
N GLY A 33 -5.42 -1.96 -7.80
CA GLY A 33 -6.83 -1.62 -7.61
C GLY A 33 -7.34 -1.91 -6.19
N LYS A 34 -6.45 -1.97 -5.21
CA LYS A 34 -6.78 -2.24 -3.79
C LYS A 34 -7.92 -1.39 -3.25
N GLY A 35 -7.93 -0.08 -3.52
CA GLY A 35 -8.97 0.82 -3.03
C GLY A 35 -10.38 0.39 -3.42
N ARG A 36 -10.57 -0.09 -4.65
CA ARG A 36 -11.87 -0.60 -5.12
C ARG A 36 -12.28 -1.90 -4.40
N ILE A 37 -11.32 -2.78 -4.18
CA ILE A 37 -11.56 -4.03 -3.45
C ILE A 37 -11.80 -3.73 -1.96
N THR A 38 -11.06 -2.77 -1.37
CA THR A 38 -11.31 -2.32 0.00
C THR A 38 -12.72 -1.75 0.16
N ASP A 39 -13.18 -0.89 -0.76
CA ASP A 39 -14.53 -0.34 -0.73
C ASP A 39 -15.59 -1.46 -0.79
N ALA A 40 -15.40 -2.45 -1.66
CA ALA A 40 -16.29 -3.59 -1.74
C ALA A 40 -16.34 -4.40 -0.43
N LEU A 41 -15.17 -4.69 0.17
CA LEU A 41 -15.08 -5.46 1.42
C LEU A 41 -15.47 -4.65 2.67
N ALA A 42 -15.37 -3.33 2.63
CA ALA A 42 -15.74 -2.44 3.74
C ALA A 42 -17.23 -2.49 4.10
N HIS A 43 -18.08 -3.07 3.23
CA HIS A 43 -19.50 -3.32 3.55
C HIS A 43 -19.69 -4.30 4.73
N GLU A 44 -18.73 -5.20 4.92
CA GLU A 44 -18.76 -6.22 5.96
C GLU A 44 -17.89 -5.86 7.17
N ALA A 45 -17.19 -4.71 7.11
CA ALA A 45 -16.24 -4.30 8.14
C ALA A 45 -16.85 -3.27 9.12
N ASP A 46 -16.68 -3.50 10.41
CA ASP A 46 -16.98 -2.52 11.44
C ASP A 46 -15.89 -1.45 11.56
N LEU A 47 -14.64 -1.82 11.20
CA LEU A 47 -13.49 -0.95 11.27
C LEU A 47 -12.56 -1.19 10.07
N VAL A 48 -12.12 -0.11 9.40
CA VAL A 48 -11.07 -0.16 8.36
C VAL A 48 -9.82 0.55 8.88
N ALA A 49 -8.68 -0.16 8.87
CA ALA A 49 -7.43 0.35 9.42
C ALA A 49 -6.29 0.34 8.41
N ARG A 50 -5.67 1.51 8.15
CA ARG A 50 -4.40 1.64 7.42
C ARG A 50 -3.24 1.29 8.35
N PHE A 51 -2.38 0.36 7.96
CA PHE A 51 -1.29 -0.12 8.81
C PHE A 51 0.10 0.29 8.34
N ASN A 52 0.27 0.76 7.10
CA ASN A 52 1.57 1.12 6.53
C ASN A 52 1.47 2.24 5.49
N GLY A 53 2.62 2.73 5.03
CA GLY A 53 2.72 3.75 3.99
C GLY A 53 2.44 5.16 4.51
N GLY A 54 2.04 6.03 3.62
CA GLY A 54 1.71 7.42 3.89
C GLY A 54 0.87 7.98 2.73
N ASP A 55 0.97 9.28 2.48
CA ASP A 55 0.24 9.96 1.41
C ASP A 55 0.77 9.66 -0.02
N ASN A 56 1.75 8.75 -0.14
CA ASN A 56 2.18 8.17 -1.42
C ASN A 56 1.24 7.06 -1.92
N ALA A 57 0.30 6.58 -1.13
CA ALA A 57 -0.77 5.72 -1.61
C ALA A 57 -1.76 6.52 -2.48
N GLY A 58 -2.45 5.86 -3.39
CA GLY A 58 -3.48 6.49 -4.21
C GLY A 58 -4.61 5.50 -4.48
N HIS A 59 -5.71 5.63 -3.73
CA HIS A 59 -6.93 4.85 -3.91
C HIS A 59 -7.99 5.73 -4.55
N SER A 60 -8.42 5.40 -5.76
CA SER A 60 -9.51 6.11 -6.45
C SER A 60 -10.79 5.31 -6.30
N ILE A 61 -11.82 5.94 -5.75
CA ILE A 61 -13.14 5.34 -5.54
C ILE A 61 -14.17 6.22 -6.25
N THR A 62 -15.06 5.58 -7.02
CA THR A 62 -16.10 6.28 -7.76
C THR A 62 -17.41 6.18 -7.00
N ILE A 63 -18.03 7.33 -6.69
CA ILE A 63 -19.33 7.44 -6.03
C ILE A 63 -20.28 8.20 -6.97
N GLY A 64 -21.23 7.48 -7.53
CA GLY A 64 -22.03 8.03 -8.60
C GLY A 64 -21.15 8.51 -9.76
N ASN A 65 -21.14 9.80 -10.06
CA ASN A 65 -20.32 10.41 -11.11
C ASN A 65 -19.04 11.08 -10.57
N THR A 66 -18.76 11.00 -9.27
CA THR A 66 -17.61 11.67 -8.64
C THR A 66 -16.51 10.66 -8.32
N VAL A 67 -15.28 10.95 -8.77
CA VAL A 67 -14.10 10.19 -8.40
C VAL A 67 -13.41 10.87 -7.23
N VAL A 68 -13.35 10.20 -6.08
CA VAL A 68 -12.63 10.66 -4.90
C VAL A 68 -11.30 9.91 -4.81
N LYS A 69 -10.21 10.65 -4.62
CA LYS A 69 -8.87 10.09 -4.46
C LYS A 69 -8.48 10.13 -2.99
N LEU A 70 -8.22 8.97 -2.40
CA LEU A 70 -7.73 8.83 -1.04
C LEU A 70 -6.24 8.52 -1.03
N HIS A 71 -5.52 9.13 -0.09
CA HIS A 71 -4.09 8.94 0.12
C HIS A 71 -3.79 8.42 1.53
N LEU A 72 -4.33 9.06 2.55
CA LEU A 72 -4.15 8.74 3.97
C LEU A 72 -5.43 8.21 4.62
N VAL A 73 -6.56 8.80 4.26
CA VAL A 73 -7.87 8.40 4.79
C VAL A 73 -8.18 6.97 4.36
N PRO A 74 -8.55 6.06 5.29
CA PRO A 74 -8.95 4.70 4.93
C PRO A 74 -10.19 4.66 4.05
N SER A 75 -10.26 3.66 3.16
CA SER A 75 -11.37 3.54 2.19
C SER A 75 -12.73 3.23 2.83
N GLY A 76 -12.76 2.83 4.09
CA GLY A 76 -14.01 2.67 4.86
C GLY A 76 -14.75 3.98 5.15
N ILE A 77 -14.15 5.14 4.87
CA ILE A 77 -14.77 6.46 5.12
C ILE A 77 -16.07 6.68 4.35
N PHE A 78 -16.28 5.94 3.26
CA PHE A 78 -17.51 5.97 2.48
C PHE A 78 -18.69 5.24 3.15
N ARG A 79 -18.46 4.59 4.29
CA ARG A 79 -19.45 3.82 5.06
C ARG A 79 -19.74 4.55 6.37
N PRO A 80 -20.94 5.12 6.56
CA PRO A 80 -21.24 5.92 7.76
C PRO A 80 -21.09 5.18 9.09
N ALA A 81 -21.31 3.86 9.10
CA ALA A 81 -21.20 3.03 10.30
C ALA A 81 -19.78 2.49 10.55
N CYS A 82 -18.84 2.70 9.62
CA CYS A 82 -17.49 2.17 9.71
C CYS A 82 -16.56 3.14 10.43
N LEU A 83 -15.85 2.66 11.45
CA LEU A 83 -14.77 3.42 12.07
C LEU A 83 -13.49 3.29 11.22
N ASN A 84 -12.84 4.41 10.96
CA ASN A 84 -11.62 4.47 10.15
C ASN A 84 -10.42 4.80 11.03
N VAL A 85 -9.34 4.03 10.89
CA VAL A 85 -8.14 4.16 11.71
C VAL A 85 -6.90 4.35 10.85
N ILE A 86 -6.16 5.42 11.10
CA ILE A 86 -4.78 5.59 10.62
C ILE A 86 -3.86 5.05 11.73
N GLY A 87 -3.31 3.85 11.53
CA GLY A 87 -2.52 3.14 12.53
C GLY A 87 -1.12 3.71 12.72
N ASN A 88 -0.44 3.24 13.77
CA ASN A 88 0.91 3.68 14.14
C ASN A 88 2.00 3.33 13.12
N GLY A 89 1.74 2.41 12.20
CA GLY A 89 2.65 2.06 11.12
C GLY A 89 2.64 3.06 9.94
N VAL A 90 1.64 3.96 9.88
CA VAL A 90 1.52 4.99 8.84
C VAL A 90 2.39 6.20 9.18
N VAL A 91 2.95 6.86 8.16
CA VAL A 91 3.54 8.18 8.30
C VAL A 91 2.56 9.24 7.76
N VAL A 92 2.26 10.26 8.58
CA VAL A 92 1.17 11.20 8.36
C VAL A 92 1.71 12.58 8.00
N ASN A 93 1.28 13.13 6.87
CA ASN A 93 1.47 14.54 6.54
C ASN A 93 0.22 15.31 7.00
N PRO A 94 0.30 16.15 8.04
CA PRO A 94 -0.86 16.85 8.61
C PRO A 94 -1.56 17.76 7.61
N LEU A 95 -0.81 18.48 6.80
CA LEU A 95 -1.36 19.43 5.83
C LEU A 95 -2.09 18.70 4.68
N ASN A 96 -1.47 17.63 4.17
CA ASN A 96 -2.09 16.83 3.11
C ASN A 96 -3.32 16.08 3.62
N LEU A 97 -3.29 15.59 4.88
CA LEU A 97 -4.46 14.94 5.47
C LEU A 97 -5.64 15.91 5.61
N LEU A 98 -5.42 17.13 6.08
CA LEU A 98 -6.46 18.15 6.17
C LEU A 98 -7.05 18.50 4.80
N LYS A 99 -6.19 18.61 3.77
CA LYS A 99 -6.63 18.83 2.39
C LYS A 99 -7.50 17.68 1.88
N GLU A 100 -7.05 16.44 2.08
CA GLU A 100 -7.79 15.25 1.68
C GLU A 100 -9.14 15.15 2.41
N MET A 101 -9.17 15.43 3.72
CA MET A 101 -10.43 15.48 4.49
C MET A 101 -11.39 16.54 3.96
N ALA A 102 -10.89 17.70 3.52
CA ALA A 102 -11.72 18.73 2.91
C ALA A 102 -12.28 18.29 1.55
N GLU A 103 -11.46 17.63 0.72
CA GLU A 103 -11.91 17.06 -0.57
C GLU A 103 -12.98 15.97 -0.38
N VAL A 104 -12.83 15.10 0.61
CA VAL A 104 -13.81 14.06 0.96
C VAL A 104 -15.14 14.70 1.42
N ARG A 105 -15.08 15.75 2.28
CA ARG A 105 -16.28 16.50 2.71
C ARG A 105 -16.96 17.22 1.55
N ALA A 106 -16.19 17.77 0.60
CA ALA A 106 -16.74 18.42 -0.59
C ALA A 106 -17.49 17.44 -1.50
N ALA A 107 -17.19 16.14 -1.39
CA ALA A 107 -17.94 15.06 -2.03
C ALA A 107 -19.18 14.60 -1.21
N ASN A 108 -19.61 15.37 -0.21
CA ASN A 108 -20.73 15.08 0.70
C ASN A 108 -20.52 13.81 1.58
N ILE A 109 -19.27 13.48 1.89
CA ILE A 109 -18.93 12.35 2.76
C ILE A 109 -18.54 12.92 4.13
N ALA A 110 -19.15 12.38 5.18
CA ALA A 110 -18.85 12.79 6.55
C ALA A 110 -17.45 12.35 6.96
N VAL A 111 -16.63 13.31 7.40
CA VAL A 111 -15.31 13.05 8.02
C VAL A 111 -15.22 13.86 9.29
N GLY A 112 -15.25 13.17 10.41
CA GLY A 112 -15.21 13.76 11.74
C GLY A 112 -14.44 12.90 12.75
N PRO A 113 -14.23 13.42 13.98
CA PRO A 113 -13.56 12.65 15.03
C PRO A 113 -14.29 11.36 15.43
N ASP A 114 -15.58 11.24 15.10
CA ASP A 114 -16.38 10.07 15.45
C ASP A 114 -16.13 8.89 14.50
N ASN A 115 -15.76 9.16 13.24
CA ASN A 115 -15.56 8.11 12.22
C ASN A 115 -14.15 8.03 11.65
N LEU A 116 -13.21 8.91 12.09
CA LEU A 116 -11.78 8.85 11.73
C LEU A 116 -10.91 9.05 12.97
N LYS A 117 -9.96 8.14 13.19
CA LYS A 117 -8.97 8.23 14.26
C LYS A 117 -7.56 8.14 13.72
N ILE A 118 -6.65 8.92 14.31
CA ILE A 118 -5.24 8.97 13.98
C ILE A 118 -4.45 8.50 15.20
N SER A 119 -3.57 7.54 15.00
CA SER A 119 -2.74 7.02 16.10
C SER A 119 -1.81 8.10 16.65
N ASP A 120 -1.84 8.31 17.96
CA ASP A 120 -0.85 9.13 18.69
C ASP A 120 0.59 8.69 18.41
N ALA A 121 0.78 7.40 18.11
CA ALA A 121 2.07 6.79 17.85
C ALA A 121 2.50 6.82 16.37
N ALA A 122 1.64 7.28 15.44
CA ALA A 122 2.03 7.48 14.04
C ALA A 122 3.11 8.56 13.93
N HIS A 123 3.99 8.45 12.93
CA HIS A 123 5.05 9.44 12.71
C HIS A 123 4.61 10.52 11.73
N ILE A 124 5.14 11.73 11.92
CA ILE A 124 4.79 12.89 11.12
C ILE A 124 5.76 13.08 9.98
N ILE A 125 5.22 13.29 8.77
CA ILE A 125 5.97 13.85 7.65
C ILE A 125 5.95 15.37 7.78
N THR A 126 7.13 15.95 7.95
CA THR A 126 7.29 17.41 7.99
C THR A 126 7.65 17.94 6.60
N PRO A 127 7.55 19.26 6.35
CA PRO A 127 8.08 19.88 5.14
C PRO A 127 9.56 19.59 4.89
N ALA A 128 10.34 19.41 5.95
CA ALA A 128 11.76 19.07 5.89
C ALA A 128 12.01 17.71 5.21
N HIS A 129 11.21 16.68 5.52
CA HIS A 129 11.30 15.37 4.86
C HIS A 129 11.05 15.47 3.34
N ILE A 130 10.09 16.31 2.94
CA ILE A 130 9.78 16.56 1.53
C ILE A 130 10.93 17.27 0.83
N ALA A 131 11.56 18.24 1.48
CA ALA A 131 12.73 18.94 0.94
C ALA A 131 13.92 17.99 0.74
N LEU A 132 14.19 17.11 1.73
CA LEU A 132 15.23 16.08 1.62
C LEU A 132 14.96 15.07 0.49
N ASP A 133 13.70 14.64 0.34
CA ASP A 133 13.31 13.70 -0.72
C ASP A 133 13.54 14.32 -2.10
N LYS A 134 13.16 15.59 -2.27
CA LYS A 134 13.43 16.35 -3.49
C LYS A 134 14.93 16.55 -3.72
N ALA A 135 15.70 16.89 -2.68
CA ALA A 135 17.15 17.05 -2.78
C ALA A 135 17.82 15.77 -3.26
N ARG A 136 17.45 14.62 -2.69
CA ARG A 136 17.97 13.31 -3.07
C ARG A 136 17.65 12.94 -4.53
N GLU A 137 16.44 13.25 -5.00
CA GLU A 137 16.04 12.98 -6.38
C GLU A 137 16.73 13.90 -7.41
N LEU A 138 17.17 15.09 -7.00
CA LEU A 138 17.97 15.98 -7.85
C LEU A 138 19.45 15.56 -7.92
N GLY A 139 19.95 14.85 -6.90
CA GLY A 139 21.32 14.34 -6.84
C GLY A 139 21.48 12.96 -7.48
N ALA A 140 22.69 12.41 -7.39
CA ALA A 140 23.03 11.09 -7.95
C ALA A 140 22.36 9.91 -7.24
N GLY A 141 21.66 10.15 -6.11
CA GLY A 141 21.00 9.12 -5.29
C GLY A 141 19.52 8.91 -5.59
N GLY A 142 18.98 9.50 -6.66
CA GLY A 142 17.56 9.40 -7.02
C GLY A 142 17.20 7.96 -7.44
N ILE A 143 16.08 7.45 -6.90
CA ILE A 143 15.53 6.11 -7.22
C ILE A 143 14.12 6.19 -7.83
N GLY A 144 13.67 7.41 -8.17
CA GLY A 144 12.35 7.66 -8.75
C GLY A 144 11.22 7.71 -7.71
N THR A 145 11.47 8.29 -6.53
CA THR A 145 10.48 8.43 -5.45
C THR A 145 9.28 9.30 -5.86
N THR A 146 8.26 9.30 -5.03
CA THR A 146 7.10 10.21 -5.17
C THR A 146 7.39 11.64 -4.68
N GLN A 147 8.55 11.90 -4.10
CA GLN A 147 8.97 13.17 -3.50
C GLN A 147 8.02 13.68 -2.41
N ARG A 148 7.47 12.76 -1.63
CA ARG A 148 6.54 13.06 -0.52
C ARG A 148 7.15 12.93 0.87
N GLY A 149 8.45 12.68 0.95
CA GLY A 149 9.20 12.59 2.20
C GLY A 149 8.96 11.31 3.00
N ILE A 150 8.32 10.30 2.39
CA ILE A 150 7.96 9.05 3.06
C ILE A 150 9.19 8.34 3.62
N GLY A 151 10.21 8.14 2.78
CA GLY A 151 11.44 7.45 3.17
C GLY A 151 12.15 8.13 4.33
N PHE A 152 12.26 9.45 4.29
CA PHE A 152 12.91 10.23 5.34
C PHE A 152 12.14 10.19 6.66
N ALA A 153 10.80 10.20 6.63
CA ALA A 153 10.01 10.04 7.86
C ALA A 153 10.19 8.64 8.49
N TYR A 154 10.31 7.57 7.69
CA TYR A 154 10.64 6.24 8.20
C TYR A 154 12.09 6.13 8.67
N MET A 155 13.04 6.83 8.03
CA MET A 155 14.43 6.93 8.52
C MET A 155 14.46 7.56 9.92
N ASP A 156 13.78 8.67 10.12
CA ASP A 156 13.69 9.34 11.43
C ASP A 156 12.99 8.47 12.48
N LYS A 157 11.96 7.71 12.08
CA LYS A 157 11.33 6.70 12.95
C LYS A 157 12.35 5.67 13.42
N ALA A 158 13.14 5.10 12.52
CA ALA A 158 14.15 4.11 12.84
C ALA A 158 15.33 4.69 13.65
N ALA A 159 15.73 5.93 13.33
CA ALA A 159 16.75 6.70 14.07
C ALA A 159 16.25 7.17 15.45
N ARG A 160 14.97 7.11 15.73
CA ARG A 160 14.32 7.57 16.96
C ARG A 160 14.42 9.10 17.16
N THR A 161 14.48 9.83 16.04
CA THR A 161 14.47 11.30 15.98
C THR A 161 13.14 11.86 15.49
N GLY A 162 12.28 11.00 14.95
CA GLY A 162 11.00 11.37 14.35
C GLY A 162 9.99 11.94 15.34
N ILE A 163 9.14 12.84 14.85
CA ILE A 163 8.05 13.44 15.61
C ILE A 163 6.82 12.53 15.51
N ARG A 164 6.23 12.16 16.65
CA ARG A 164 4.97 11.40 16.70
C ARG A 164 3.75 12.31 16.65
N ALA A 165 2.65 11.79 16.13
CA ALA A 165 1.38 12.52 16.03
C ALA A 165 0.83 12.98 17.39
N GLY A 166 1.09 12.24 18.46
CA GLY A 166 0.73 12.65 19.84
C GLY A 166 1.31 14.01 20.25
N ALA A 167 2.41 14.47 19.63
CA ALA A 167 2.92 15.84 19.86
C ALA A 167 1.91 16.93 19.46
N MET A 168 0.97 16.63 18.55
CA MET A 168 -0.09 17.57 18.14
C MET A 168 -1.14 17.84 19.26
N HIS A 169 -1.12 17.13 20.39
CA HIS A 169 -1.93 17.49 21.56
C HIS A 169 -1.57 18.88 22.12
N ASP A 170 -0.32 19.32 21.92
CA ASP A 170 0.13 20.70 22.15
C ASP A 170 0.57 21.33 20.83
N PRO A 171 -0.30 22.08 20.14
CA PRO A 171 0.01 22.67 18.84
C PRO A 171 1.24 23.59 18.85
N ALA A 172 1.48 24.34 19.94
CA ALA A 172 2.61 25.25 20.05
C ALA A 172 3.94 24.46 20.16
N ALA A 173 4.00 23.48 21.04
CA ALA A 173 5.16 22.59 21.19
C ALA A 173 5.42 21.79 19.91
N PHE A 174 4.39 21.34 19.21
CA PHE A 174 4.51 20.67 17.92
C PHE A 174 5.09 21.59 16.84
N GLY A 175 4.58 22.83 16.71
CA GLY A 175 5.13 23.83 15.79
C GLY A 175 6.61 24.08 16.04
N ALA A 176 7.00 24.27 17.31
CA ALA A 176 8.40 24.45 17.70
C ALA A 176 9.28 23.22 17.37
N ALA A 177 8.74 22.00 17.48
CA ALA A 177 9.46 20.78 17.09
C ALA A 177 9.67 20.72 15.57
N VAL A 178 8.66 21.07 14.78
CA VAL A 178 8.77 21.16 13.32
C VAL A 178 9.77 22.24 12.91
N GLN A 179 9.78 23.41 13.59
CA GLN A 179 10.75 24.46 13.34
C GLN A 179 12.18 23.97 13.48
N ARG A 180 12.50 23.37 14.64
CA ARG A 180 13.85 22.81 14.89
C ARG A 180 14.25 21.78 13.83
N HIS A 181 13.32 20.93 13.41
CA HIS A 181 13.60 19.94 12.37
C HIS A 181 13.89 20.62 11.03
N VAL A 182 13.09 21.59 10.62
CA VAL A 182 13.31 22.36 9.38
C VAL A 182 14.66 23.09 9.40
N GLU A 183 15.02 23.73 10.52
CA GLU A 183 16.32 24.41 10.68
C GLU A 183 17.49 23.43 10.56
N ALA A 184 17.38 22.24 11.16
CA ALA A 184 18.41 21.20 11.04
C ALA A 184 18.57 20.73 9.59
N VAL A 185 17.45 20.47 8.89
CA VAL A 185 17.47 20.04 7.50
C VAL A 185 17.93 21.14 6.56
N ASN A 186 17.56 22.40 6.80
CA ASN A 186 18.08 23.53 6.01
C ASN A 186 19.62 23.60 6.07
N ARG A 187 20.21 23.42 7.26
CA ARG A 187 21.70 23.37 7.39
C ARG A 187 22.27 22.19 6.60
N HIS A 188 21.64 21.02 6.65
CA HIS A 188 22.08 19.86 5.89
C HIS A 188 22.00 20.11 4.38
N ILE A 189 20.90 20.69 3.89
CA ILE A 189 20.71 21.04 2.47
C ILE A 189 21.76 22.05 2.02
N GLN A 190 22.05 23.06 2.80
CA GLN A 190 23.09 24.07 2.50
C GLN A 190 24.48 23.46 2.36
N HIS A 191 24.76 22.39 3.12
CA HIS A 191 26.07 21.74 3.09
C HIS A 191 26.15 20.68 1.98
N GLU A 192 25.19 19.76 1.92
CA GLU A 192 25.28 18.58 1.04
C GLU A 192 24.66 18.81 -0.36
N TYR A 193 23.76 19.80 -0.50
CA TYR A 193 23.02 20.08 -1.73
C TYR A 193 23.10 21.57 -2.10
N ALA A 194 24.25 22.19 -1.90
CA ALA A 194 24.47 23.64 -2.06
C ALA A 194 24.01 24.17 -3.43
N GLU A 195 24.20 23.40 -4.51
CA GLU A 195 23.79 23.75 -5.87
C GLU A 195 22.27 23.91 -6.04
N HIS A 196 21.50 23.34 -5.15
CA HIS A 196 20.03 23.32 -5.19
C HIS A 196 19.39 24.03 -3.98
N ALA A 197 20.22 24.59 -3.09
CA ALA A 197 19.75 25.16 -1.82
C ALA A 197 18.66 26.21 -2.01
N ASP A 198 18.83 27.14 -2.95
CA ASP A 198 17.86 28.22 -3.20
C ASP A 198 16.43 27.74 -3.47
N LYS A 199 16.27 26.51 -4.01
CA LYS A 199 14.97 25.92 -4.35
C LYS A 199 14.41 25.03 -3.26
N LEU A 200 15.24 24.63 -2.28
CA LEU A 200 14.92 23.60 -1.29
C LEU A 200 14.83 24.13 0.13
N LEU A 201 15.47 25.29 0.42
CA LEU A 201 15.42 25.89 1.74
C LEU A 201 13.99 26.33 2.10
N LEU A 202 13.62 26.09 3.34
CA LEU A 202 12.30 26.34 3.88
C LEU A 202 12.33 27.48 4.90
N ASP A 203 11.29 28.29 4.92
CA ASP A 203 11.02 29.22 6.02
C ASP A 203 10.56 28.42 7.25
N SER A 204 11.44 28.30 8.23
CA SER A 204 11.20 27.49 9.42
C SER A 204 10.07 28.05 10.29
N ALA A 205 9.96 29.40 10.39
CA ALA A 205 8.91 30.04 11.17
C ALA A 205 7.52 29.81 10.51
N LYS A 206 7.45 29.95 9.20
CA LYS A 206 6.22 29.65 8.44
C LYS A 206 5.83 28.17 8.60
N CYS A 207 6.79 27.25 8.44
CA CYS A 207 6.52 25.82 8.63
C CYS A 207 6.01 25.50 10.04
N ALA A 208 6.55 26.17 11.07
CA ALA A 208 6.09 26.03 12.45
C ALA A 208 4.64 26.51 12.62
N ALA A 209 4.31 27.67 12.09
CA ALA A 209 2.97 28.23 12.16
C ALA A 209 1.94 27.35 11.45
N ASP A 210 2.24 26.91 10.23
CA ASP A 210 1.38 26.02 9.45
C ASP A 210 1.18 24.66 10.18
N ALA A 211 2.24 24.12 10.78
CA ALA A 211 2.18 22.87 11.55
C ALA A 211 1.33 23.02 12.82
N ALA A 212 1.49 24.13 13.58
CA ALA A 212 0.68 24.39 14.75
C ALA A 212 -0.81 24.55 14.40
N ALA A 213 -1.12 25.25 13.31
CA ALA A 213 -2.48 25.41 12.81
C ALA A 213 -3.10 24.06 12.40
N ALA A 214 -2.33 23.20 11.73
CA ALA A 214 -2.77 21.86 11.37
C ALA A 214 -2.99 20.98 12.61
N ALA A 215 -2.09 21.04 13.58
CA ALA A 215 -2.23 20.30 14.85
C ALA A 215 -3.52 20.67 15.60
N ALA A 216 -3.85 21.96 15.69
CA ALA A 216 -5.07 22.43 16.32
C ALA A 216 -6.34 21.82 15.68
N GLN A 217 -6.35 21.64 14.35
CA GLN A 217 -7.46 21.06 13.63
C GLN A 217 -7.51 19.52 13.74
N LEU A 218 -6.34 18.84 13.79
CA LEU A 218 -6.24 17.38 13.84
C LEU A 218 -6.30 16.83 15.27
N ARG A 219 -6.07 17.65 16.28
CA ARG A 219 -6.09 17.25 17.70
C ARG A 219 -7.33 16.41 18.08
N PRO A 220 -8.57 16.73 17.65
CA PRO A 220 -9.74 15.93 18.01
C PRO A 220 -9.75 14.51 17.44
N TYR A 221 -8.95 14.24 16.42
CA TYR A 221 -8.84 12.94 15.74
C TYR A 221 -7.80 12.02 16.38
N LEU A 222 -6.91 12.58 17.21
CA LEU A 222 -5.83 11.82 17.86
C LEU A 222 -6.41 10.85 18.88
N ALA A 223 -5.88 9.63 18.90
CA ALA A 223 -6.32 8.59 19.82
C ALA A 223 -5.25 7.51 20.02
N ASN A 224 -5.38 6.80 21.14
CA ASN A 224 -4.72 5.52 21.32
C ASN A 224 -5.41 4.47 20.45
N THR A 225 -4.97 4.34 19.20
CA THR A 225 -5.58 3.42 18.23
C THR A 225 -5.30 1.96 18.56
N PHE A 226 -4.29 1.66 19.37
CA PHE A 226 -4.06 0.30 19.87
C PHE A 226 -5.28 -0.16 20.67
N GLU A 227 -5.73 0.59 21.68
CA GLU A 227 -6.89 0.24 22.47
C GLU A 227 -8.17 0.14 21.62
N ILE A 228 -8.38 1.09 20.70
CA ILE A 228 -9.53 1.05 19.77
C ILE A 228 -9.59 -0.25 18.99
N VAL A 229 -8.45 -0.72 18.48
CA VAL A 229 -8.36 -1.96 17.72
C VAL A 229 -8.54 -3.18 18.63
N GLN A 230 -7.95 -3.19 19.85
CA GLN A 230 -8.14 -4.28 20.81
C GLN A 230 -9.60 -4.36 21.27
N ASP A 231 -10.22 -3.24 21.64
CA ASP A 231 -11.64 -3.19 22.01
C ASP A 231 -12.56 -3.72 20.89
N ALA A 232 -12.25 -3.39 19.63
CA ALA A 232 -12.98 -3.91 18.49
C ALA A 232 -12.84 -5.44 18.36
N LEU A 233 -11.63 -5.97 18.55
CA LEU A 233 -11.36 -7.41 18.53
C LEU A 233 -12.08 -8.12 19.71
N ASP A 234 -12.00 -7.56 20.91
CA ASP A 234 -12.66 -8.10 22.11
C ASP A 234 -14.19 -8.04 22.00
N ALA A 235 -14.72 -7.05 21.29
CA ALA A 235 -16.13 -6.97 20.95
C ALA A 235 -16.55 -7.95 19.82
N GLY A 236 -15.62 -8.68 19.21
CA GLY A 236 -15.86 -9.59 18.08
C GLY A 236 -16.24 -8.88 16.79
N LYS A 237 -15.78 -7.63 16.63
CA LYS A 237 -15.99 -6.84 15.42
C LYS A 237 -15.05 -7.29 14.30
N HIS A 238 -15.52 -7.15 13.07
CA HIS A 238 -14.71 -7.42 11.88
C HIS A 238 -13.85 -6.21 11.51
N ILE A 239 -12.53 -6.41 11.43
CA ILE A 239 -11.56 -5.40 11.05
C ILE A 239 -11.01 -5.71 9.65
N LEU A 240 -11.05 -4.73 8.77
CA LEU A 240 -10.37 -4.78 7.47
C LEU A 240 -9.06 -3.99 7.55
N ALA A 241 -7.92 -4.70 7.52
CA ALA A 241 -6.61 -4.09 7.46
C ALA A 241 -6.24 -3.75 6.01
N GLU A 242 -6.27 -2.47 5.68
CA GLU A 242 -6.03 -1.92 4.34
C GLU A 242 -4.55 -1.62 4.13
N GLY A 243 -3.90 -2.38 3.23
CA GLY A 243 -2.50 -2.18 2.86
C GLY A 243 -2.28 -1.08 1.83
N ALA A 244 -1.14 -0.42 1.94
CA ALA A 244 -0.61 0.49 0.94
C ALA A 244 0.56 -0.15 0.21
N GLN A 245 0.81 0.27 -1.03
CA GLN A 245 1.80 -0.30 -1.94
C GLN A 245 1.56 -1.79 -2.19
N ALA A 246 2.59 -2.63 -2.24
CA ALA A 246 2.45 -4.06 -2.51
C ALA A 246 3.67 -4.85 -2.00
N ALA A 247 3.51 -6.18 -1.91
CA ALA A 247 4.52 -7.07 -1.34
C ALA A 247 5.88 -7.04 -2.04
N LEU A 248 5.93 -6.87 -3.36
CA LEU A 248 7.21 -6.73 -4.10
C LEU A 248 7.86 -5.34 -3.93
N LEU A 249 7.19 -4.41 -3.24
CA LEU A 249 7.72 -3.11 -2.82
C LEU A 249 7.99 -3.05 -1.31
N ASP A 250 7.84 -4.16 -0.58
CA ASP A 250 8.15 -4.24 0.85
C ASP A 250 9.63 -3.95 1.13
N LEU A 251 9.92 -3.27 2.25
CA LEU A 251 11.27 -2.85 2.59
C LEU A 251 12.23 -4.02 2.76
N ASP A 252 11.77 -5.13 3.38
CA ASP A 252 12.60 -6.28 3.73
C ASP A 252 12.57 -7.38 2.67
N HIS A 253 11.41 -7.57 2.01
CA HIS A 253 11.16 -8.70 1.11
C HIS A 253 10.90 -8.29 -0.35
N GLY A 254 10.89 -6.98 -0.65
CA GLY A 254 10.69 -6.46 -2.00
C GLY A 254 11.99 -6.37 -2.81
N ASN A 255 11.89 -5.71 -3.95
CA ASN A 255 12.99 -5.54 -4.90
C ASN A 255 13.96 -4.41 -4.50
N TYR A 256 14.60 -4.54 -3.35
CA TYR A 256 15.53 -3.53 -2.81
C TYR A 256 16.67 -3.21 -3.81
N PRO A 257 17.02 -1.90 -4.05
CA PRO A 257 16.55 -0.70 -3.34
C PRO A 257 15.26 -0.06 -3.90
N TYR A 258 14.63 -0.64 -4.91
CA TYR A 258 13.44 -0.11 -5.58
C TYR A 258 12.16 -0.51 -4.84
N VAL A 259 12.06 -0.12 -3.58
CA VAL A 259 11.00 -0.46 -2.62
C VAL A 259 10.42 0.77 -1.94
N THR A 260 9.30 0.63 -1.25
CA THR A 260 8.83 1.61 -0.28
C THR A 260 9.57 1.42 1.05
N SER A 261 9.63 2.47 1.87
CA SER A 261 10.26 2.41 3.19
C SER A 261 9.34 1.86 4.28
N SER A 262 8.27 1.19 3.90
CA SER A 262 7.29 0.62 4.83
C SER A 262 7.15 -0.89 4.65
N SER A 263 6.64 -1.55 5.69
CA SER A 263 6.30 -2.97 5.64
C SER A 263 4.95 -3.14 4.95
N ALA A 264 4.98 -3.56 3.68
CA ALA A 264 3.81 -3.74 2.82
C ALA A 264 3.31 -5.19 2.79
N THR A 265 3.88 -6.05 3.62
CA THR A 265 3.50 -7.45 3.83
C THR A 265 2.54 -7.61 5.02
N VAL A 266 2.03 -8.81 5.23
CA VAL A 266 1.18 -9.16 6.37
C VAL A 266 1.86 -8.86 7.72
N GLY A 267 3.19 -8.95 7.79
CA GLY A 267 3.97 -8.58 8.98
C GLY A 267 3.77 -7.12 9.40
N GLY A 268 3.55 -6.22 8.43
CA GLY A 268 3.25 -4.81 8.68
C GLY A 268 1.95 -4.57 9.43
N VAL A 269 0.97 -5.47 9.34
CA VAL A 269 -0.29 -5.38 10.09
C VAL A 269 -0.04 -5.54 11.59
N LEU A 270 0.80 -6.51 11.95
CA LEU A 270 1.13 -6.81 13.36
C LEU A 270 1.79 -5.62 14.03
N THR A 271 2.78 -5.03 13.38
CA THR A 271 3.54 -3.89 13.91
C THR A 271 2.81 -2.56 13.73
N GLY A 272 2.05 -2.41 12.64
CA GLY A 272 1.38 -1.16 12.27
C GLY A 272 0.05 -0.90 12.96
N LEU A 273 -0.58 -1.94 13.53
CA LEU A 273 -1.83 -1.83 14.33
C LEU A 273 -1.67 -2.35 15.76
N GLY A 274 -0.58 -3.06 16.06
CA GLY A 274 -0.37 -3.67 17.38
C GLY A 274 -1.26 -4.87 17.64
N VAL A 275 -1.50 -5.72 16.64
CA VAL A 275 -2.40 -6.88 16.77
C VAL A 275 -1.61 -8.20 16.86
N PRO A 276 -2.13 -9.21 17.58
CA PRO A 276 -1.48 -10.50 17.65
C PRO A 276 -1.68 -11.29 16.34
N PRO A 277 -0.71 -12.18 15.94
CA PRO A 277 -0.81 -12.94 14.69
C PRO A 277 -2.10 -13.76 14.57
N LYS A 278 -2.58 -14.32 15.67
CA LYS A 278 -3.82 -15.14 15.71
C LYS A 278 -5.11 -14.37 15.46
N ALA A 279 -5.08 -13.03 15.46
CA ALA A 279 -6.24 -12.21 15.14
C ALA A 279 -6.47 -12.14 13.62
N ILE A 280 -5.45 -12.40 12.79
CA ILE A 280 -5.57 -12.46 11.34
C ILE A 280 -6.21 -13.78 10.96
N THR A 281 -7.41 -13.71 10.40
CA THR A 281 -8.21 -14.90 10.01
C THR A 281 -8.31 -15.07 8.51
N ARG A 282 -7.98 -14.04 7.73
CA ARG A 282 -8.04 -14.06 6.27
C ARG A 282 -7.00 -13.13 5.67
N VAL A 283 -6.27 -13.59 4.66
CA VAL A 283 -5.33 -12.75 3.89
C VAL A 283 -5.71 -12.80 2.43
N MET A 284 -6.11 -11.66 1.88
CA MET A 284 -6.44 -11.48 0.47
C MET A 284 -5.37 -10.65 -0.23
N GLY A 285 -4.86 -11.18 -1.34
CA GLY A 285 -3.95 -10.48 -2.25
C GLY A 285 -4.70 -9.87 -3.42
N VAL A 286 -4.43 -8.62 -3.76
CA VAL A 286 -4.93 -8.03 -5.00
C VAL A 286 -3.85 -8.12 -6.06
N ALA A 287 -4.19 -8.67 -7.23
CA ALA A 287 -3.32 -8.77 -8.40
C ALA A 287 -4.06 -8.28 -9.65
N LYS A 288 -3.34 -7.80 -10.64
CA LYS A 288 -3.88 -7.52 -11.97
C LYS A 288 -3.70 -8.72 -12.90
N ALA A 289 -4.53 -8.84 -13.90
CA ALA A 289 -4.40 -9.81 -14.98
C ALA A 289 -3.12 -9.63 -15.83
N PHE A 290 -2.46 -8.48 -15.71
CA PHE A 290 -1.12 -8.18 -16.23
C PHE A 290 -0.34 -7.41 -15.15
N CYS A 291 0.96 -7.25 -15.29
CA CYS A 291 1.74 -6.50 -14.30
C CYS A 291 1.93 -5.06 -14.74
N SER A 292 1.97 -4.15 -13.76
CA SER A 292 2.44 -2.77 -13.98
C SER A 292 3.34 -2.32 -12.86
N ARG A 293 4.26 -1.41 -13.16
CA ARG A 293 5.23 -0.87 -12.21
C ARG A 293 5.48 0.61 -12.44
N VAL A 294 5.53 1.39 -11.36
CA VAL A 294 6.01 2.77 -11.37
C VAL A 294 7.48 2.77 -10.95
N GLY A 295 8.29 3.65 -11.58
CA GLY A 295 9.69 3.84 -11.22
C GLY A 295 10.65 2.79 -11.80
N ALA A 296 11.88 2.86 -11.34
CA ALA A 296 12.97 2.02 -11.78
C ALA A 296 12.93 0.61 -11.13
N GLY A 297 13.90 -0.21 -11.48
CA GLY A 297 14.09 -1.56 -10.97
C GLY A 297 13.69 -2.64 -11.98
N PRO A 298 14.12 -3.90 -11.74
CA PRO A 298 13.91 -5.00 -12.67
C PRO A 298 12.43 -5.36 -12.80
N PHE A 299 12.07 -5.74 -14.01
CA PHE A 299 10.72 -6.16 -14.36
C PHE A 299 10.81 -7.23 -15.45
N PRO A 300 11.09 -8.50 -15.12
CA PRO A 300 11.40 -9.54 -16.09
C PRO A 300 10.34 -9.78 -17.16
N SER A 301 9.05 -9.65 -16.81
CA SER A 301 7.92 -9.81 -17.75
C SER A 301 7.55 -8.53 -18.52
N GLU A 302 8.38 -7.48 -18.46
CA GLU A 302 8.09 -6.18 -19.08
C GLU A 302 7.90 -6.29 -20.60
N LEU A 303 6.98 -5.48 -21.10
CA LEU A 303 6.65 -5.35 -22.52
C LEU A 303 7.11 -4.00 -23.09
N SER A 304 7.36 -3.98 -24.39
CA SER A 304 7.69 -2.80 -25.16
C SER A 304 6.83 -2.71 -26.42
N GLY A 305 6.94 -1.59 -27.16
CA GLY A 305 6.22 -1.38 -28.42
C GLY A 305 4.69 -1.29 -28.25
N ASP A 306 3.97 -1.65 -29.32
CA ASP A 306 2.53 -1.45 -29.44
C ASP A 306 1.71 -2.19 -28.36
N LEU A 307 2.17 -3.38 -27.97
CA LEU A 307 1.51 -4.16 -26.93
C LEU A 307 1.59 -3.45 -25.57
N ALA A 308 2.75 -2.88 -25.25
CA ALA A 308 2.88 -2.09 -24.02
C ALA A 308 2.01 -0.83 -24.05
N LEU A 309 1.92 -0.15 -25.19
CA LEU A 309 1.04 1.00 -25.36
C LEU A 309 -0.43 0.62 -25.19
N ARG A 310 -0.85 -0.51 -25.77
CA ARG A 310 -2.22 -1.03 -25.62
C ARG A 310 -2.57 -1.29 -24.15
N LEU A 311 -1.72 -2.00 -23.41
CA LEU A 311 -1.98 -2.32 -21.99
C LEU A 311 -1.92 -1.08 -21.10
N ARG A 312 -1.09 -0.10 -21.44
CA ARG A 312 -0.95 1.15 -20.68
C ARG A 312 -2.12 2.08 -20.87
N GLY A 313 -2.70 2.10 -22.06
CA GLY A 313 -3.68 3.12 -22.47
C GLY A 313 -3.01 4.45 -22.82
N THR A 314 -3.83 5.47 -23.07
CA THR A 314 -3.42 6.80 -23.55
C THR A 314 -3.17 7.80 -22.42
N GLY A 315 -3.58 7.52 -21.20
CA GLY A 315 -3.54 8.43 -20.06
C GLY A 315 -4.75 9.36 -19.97
N THR A 316 -5.74 9.20 -20.86
CA THR A 316 -6.96 10.02 -20.86
C THR A 316 -8.06 9.47 -19.97
N ASN A 317 -8.00 8.17 -19.68
CA ASN A 317 -8.99 7.50 -18.84
C ASN A 317 -8.46 7.26 -17.42
N ALA A 318 -9.35 7.28 -16.45
CA ALA A 318 -9.00 7.03 -15.04
C ALA A 318 -8.45 5.62 -14.79
N TRP A 319 -8.74 4.67 -15.68
CA TRP A 319 -8.28 3.28 -15.61
C TRP A 319 -6.99 3.00 -16.39
N ASP A 320 -6.44 3.97 -17.13
CA ASP A 320 -5.18 3.84 -17.83
C ASP A 320 -4.01 3.69 -16.84
N GLU A 321 -2.93 3.04 -17.28
CA GLU A 321 -1.79 2.72 -16.43
C GLU A 321 -0.85 3.94 -16.29
N TYR A 322 -1.34 4.94 -15.55
CA TYR A 322 -0.60 6.15 -15.16
C TYR A 322 -0.64 6.33 -13.65
N GLY A 323 0.42 6.86 -13.07
CA GLY A 323 0.51 7.07 -11.63
C GLY A 323 -0.57 8.04 -11.15
N SER A 324 -1.43 7.60 -10.22
CA SER A 324 -2.53 8.42 -9.68
C SER A 324 -2.05 9.72 -9.02
N THR A 325 -0.84 9.71 -8.49
CA THR A 325 -0.22 10.83 -7.80
C THR A 325 0.72 11.64 -8.71
N THR A 326 1.49 10.97 -9.57
CA THR A 326 2.56 11.59 -10.35
C THR A 326 2.21 11.82 -11.81
N GLY A 327 1.14 11.20 -12.31
CA GLY A 327 0.78 11.20 -13.74
C GLY A 327 1.80 10.49 -14.64
N ARG A 328 2.85 9.86 -14.08
CA ARG A 328 3.87 9.17 -14.87
C ARG A 328 3.30 7.91 -15.52
N PRO A 329 3.63 7.63 -16.79
CA PRO A 329 3.26 6.37 -17.44
C PRO A 329 3.88 5.20 -16.69
N ARG A 330 3.09 4.16 -16.42
CA ARG A 330 3.59 2.92 -15.81
C ARG A 330 4.24 2.03 -16.87
N ARG A 331 5.28 1.32 -16.48
CA ARG A 331 5.80 0.18 -17.19
C ARG A 331 4.79 -0.95 -17.07
N VAL A 332 4.56 -1.72 -18.13
CA VAL A 332 3.58 -2.81 -18.16
C VAL A 332 4.24 -4.09 -18.66
N GLY A 333 3.73 -5.23 -18.23
CA GLY A 333 4.28 -6.55 -18.56
C GLY A 333 3.21 -7.64 -18.46
N TRP A 334 3.53 -8.82 -18.97
CA TRP A 334 2.67 -9.99 -18.78
C TRP A 334 2.49 -10.30 -17.31
N HIS A 335 1.37 -10.95 -16.97
CA HIS A 335 1.13 -11.41 -15.60
C HIS A 335 2.27 -12.32 -15.14
N ASP A 336 2.89 -11.98 -14.03
CA ASP A 336 4.03 -12.71 -13.47
C ASP A 336 3.55 -13.63 -12.34
N ALA A 337 3.16 -14.84 -12.73
CA ALA A 337 2.66 -15.84 -11.79
C ALA A 337 3.79 -16.39 -10.88
N PHE A 338 5.06 -16.32 -11.35
CA PHE A 338 6.20 -16.75 -10.55
C PHE A 338 6.47 -15.77 -9.40
N ALA A 339 6.42 -14.46 -9.67
CA ALA A 339 6.50 -13.44 -8.65
C ALA A 339 5.26 -13.47 -7.72
N LEU A 340 4.06 -13.67 -8.29
CA LEU A 340 2.83 -13.79 -7.51
C LEU A 340 2.90 -14.98 -6.52
N ARG A 341 3.40 -16.14 -6.96
CA ARG A 341 3.61 -17.29 -6.07
C ARG A 341 4.54 -16.97 -4.90
N HIS A 342 5.57 -16.17 -5.13
CA HIS A 342 6.46 -15.72 -4.05
C HIS A 342 5.69 -14.89 -3.03
N THR A 343 4.90 -13.91 -3.47
CA THR A 343 4.13 -13.05 -2.57
C THR A 343 3.00 -13.78 -1.86
N VAL A 344 2.36 -14.75 -2.52
CA VAL A 344 1.37 -15.65 -1.90
C VAL A 344 1.99 -16.41 -0.73
N ARG A 345 3.16 -17.02 -0.93
CA ARG A 345 3.86 -17.78 0.11
C ARG A 345 4.37 -16.90 1.25
N LEU A 346 4.89 -15.70 0.91
CA LEU A 346 5.41 -14.75 1.89
C LEU A 346 4.34 -14.27 2.86
N ASN A 347 3.14 -14.04 2.35
CA ASN A 347 2.05 -13.41 3.11
C ASN A 347 0.99 -14.40 3.59
N GLY A 348 1.07 -15.68 3.22
CA GLY A 348 -0.01 -16.63 3.50
C GLY A 348 -1.31 -16.24 2.81
N ILE A 349 -1.25 -15.71 1.58
CA ILE A 349 -2.45 -15.34 0.82
C ILE A 349 -3.24 -16.59 0.48
N GLU A 350 -4.49 -16.63 0.89
CA GLU A 350 -5.42 -17.74 0.60
C GLU A 350 -6.32 -17.40 -0.58
N GLU A 351 -6.60 -16.12 -0.77
CA GLU A 351 -7.51 -15.62 -1.79
C GLU A 351 -6.89 -14.47 -2.58
N ILE A 352 -7.16 -14.46 -3.87
CA ILE A 352 -6.72 -13.41 -4.81
C ILE A 352 -7.96 -12.70 -5.36
N ALA A 353 -7.95 -11.36 -5.30
CA ALA A 353 -8.81 -10.52 -6.12
C ALA A 353 -8.03 -10.18 -7.40
N LEU A 354 -8.48 -10.70 -8.54
CA LEU A 354 -7.81 -10.50 -9.83
C LEU A 354 -8.51 -9.40 -10.63
N THR A 355 -7.84 -8.29 -10.85
CA THR A 355 -8.40 -7.10 -11.49
C THR A 355 -7.94 -6.95 -12.94
N LYS A 356 -8.62 -6.11 -13.73
CA LYS A 356 -8.18 -5.69 -15.07
C LYS A 356 -8.20 -6.80 -16.14
N LEU A 357 -9.06 -7.81 -16.01
CA LEU A 357 -9.25 -8.84 -17.03
C LEU A 357 -9.85 -8.27 -18.33
N ASP A 358 -10.67 -7.24 -18.21
CA ASP A 358 -11.29 -6.48 -19.31
C ASP A 358 -10.24 -5.85 -20.24
N VAL A 359 -9.10 -5.43 -19.72
CA VAL A 359 -8.01 -4.82 -20.52
C VAL A 359 -7.39 -5.80 -21.53
N LEU A 360 -7.45 -7.11 -21.23
CA LEU A 360 -6.95 -8.16 -22.12
C LEU A 360 -7.99 -8.60 -23.15
N SER A 361 -9.23 -8.14 -23.10
CA SER A 361 -10.26 -8.42 -24.11
C SER A 361 -9.82 -7.99 -25.52
N GLY A 362 -10.22 -8.75 -26.54
CA GLY A 362 -9.80 -8.54 -27.93
C GLY A 362 -8.36 -8.96 -28.25
N MET A 363 -7.72 -9.73 -27.35
CA MET A 363 -6.40 -10.33 -27.62
C MET A 363 -6.58 -11.80 -28.01
N PRO A 364 -6.09 -12.23 -29.19
CA PRO A 364 -6.19 -13.64 -29.59
C PRO A 364 -5.29 -14.56 -28.77
N THR A 365 -4.23 -14.01 -28.19
CA THR A 365 -3.25 -14.74 -27.39
C THR A 365 -2.81 -13.89 -26.21
N VAL A 366 -2.69 -14.51 -25.04
CA VAL A 366 -2.15 -13.93 -23.82
C VAL A 366 -0.99 -14.79 -23.32
N LYS A 367 -0.11 -14.21 -22.49
CA LYS A 367 1.02 -14.97 -21.92
C LYS A 367 1.08 -14.81 -20.42
N LEU A 368 1.57 -15.86 -19.74
CA LEU A 368 1.90 -15.88 -18.31
C LEU A 368 3.41 -16.08 -18.15
N CYS A 369 4.03 -15.28 -17.28
CA CYS A 369 5.39 -15.57 -16.85
C CYS A 369 5.35 -16.65 -15.75
N VAL A 370 5.82 -17.85 -16.09
CA VAL A 370 5.74 -19.05 -15.23
C VAL A 370 7.07 -19.40 -14.55
N GLY A 371 8.10 -18.58 -14.74
CA GLY A 371 9.41 -18.80 -14.17
C GLY A 371 10.45 -17.88 -14.78
N TYR A 372 11.68 -17.98 -14.26
CA TYR A 372 12.84 -17.24 -14.78
C TYR A 372 13.99 -18.18 -15.06
N VAL A 373 14.83 -17.76 -16.05
CA VAL A 373 16.12 -18.36 -16.35
C VAL A 373 17.21 -17.35 -16.01
N PHE A 374 18.26 -17.81 -15.32
CA PHE A 374 19.46 -17.06 -15.02
C PHE A 374 20.67 -17.97 -15.24
N GLY A 375 21.69 -17.49 -15.99
CA GLY A 375 22.88 -18.29 -16.29
C GLY A 375 22.60 -19.59 -17.07
N GLY A 376 21.49 -19.64 -17.83
CA GLY A 376 21.05 -20.83 -18.56
C GLY A 376 20.21 -21.83 -17.74
N GLU A 377 20.06 -21.60 -16.43
CA GLU A 377 19.30 -22.48 -15.54
C GLU A 377 17.96 -21.87 -15.14
N ARG A 378 16.93 -22.75 -15.02
CA ARG A 378 15.63 -22.34 -14.50
C ARG A 378 15.69 -22.17 -12.99
N LEU A 379 15.29 -21.00 -12.49
CA LEU A 379 15.24 -20.72 -11.06
C LEU A 379 14.10 -21.49 -10.38
N ARG A 380 14.38 -22.02 -9.17
CA ARG A 380 13.38 -22.71 -8.33
C ARG A 380 12.47 -21.74 -7.57
N SER A 381 12.99 -20.56 -7.24
CA SER A 381 12.30 -19.55 -6.45
C SER A 381 12.60 -18.15 -6.98
N TYR A 382 11.73 -17.20 -6.65
CA TYR A 382 11.91 -15.79 -6.96
C TYR A 382 13.21 -15.28 -6.33
N PRO A 383 14.13 -14.67 -7.12
CA PRO A 383 15.40 -14.20 -6.59
C PRO A 383 15.23 -12.89 -5.81
N GLN A 384 15.84 -12.80 -4.65
CA GLN A 384 15.91 -11.55 -3.86
C GLN A 384 17.14 -10.70 -4.24
N ASP A 385 18.15 -11.32 -4.85
CA ASP A 385 19.31 -10.61 -5.36
C ASP A 385 18.93 -9.79 -6.62
N MET A 386 19.15 -8.49 -6.53
CA MET A 386 18.81 -7.55 -7.59
C MET A 386 19.65 -7.72 -8.85
N GLN A 387 20.91 -8.15 -8.72
CA GLN A 387 21.78 -8.43 -9.86
C GLN A 387 21.26 -9.64 -10.64
N VAL A 388 20.86 -10.68 -9.91
CA VAL A 388 20.24 -11.88 -10.48
C VAL A 388 18.92 -11.50 -11.17
N LEU A 389 18.02 -10.81 -10.46
CA LEU A 389 16.71 -10.45 -11.00
C LEU A 389 16.78 -9.58 -12.26
N THR A 390 17.75 -8.67 -12.32
CA THR A 390 17.95 -7.79 -13.50
C THR A 390 18.37 -8.56 -14.74
N GLN A 391 19.08 -9.67 -14.57
CA GLN A 391 19.58 -10.51 -15.65
C GLN A 391 18.67 -11.70 -15.99
N CYS A 392 17.62 -11.91 -15.18
CA CYS A 392 16.65 -12.98 -15.42
C CYS A 392 15.90 -12.78 -16.74
N GLN A 393 15.72 -13.88 -17.46
CA GLN A 393 14.84 -13.96 -18.61
C GLN A 393 13.54 -14.66 -18.21
N PRO A 394 12.35 -14.10 -18.57
CA PRO A 394 11.08 -14.71 -18.23
C PRO A 394 10.83 -15.97 -19.07
N ILE A 395 10.31 -17.00 -18.45
CA ILE A 395 9.72 -18.16 -19.15
C ILE A 395 8.26 -17.85 -19.35
N LEU A 396 7.86 -17.63 -20.59
CA LEU A 396 6.49 -17.28 -20.97
C LEU A 396 5.74 -18.50 -21.47
N GLU A 397 4.60 -18.78 -20.85
CA GLU A 397 3.61 -19.74 -21.29
C GLU A 397 2.55 -19.00 -22.10
N GLU A 398 2.30 -19.45 -23.34
CA GLU A 398 1.30 -18.87 -24.23
C GLU A 398 -0.05 -19.58 -24.04
N MET A 399 -1.14 -18.81 -23.97
CA MET A 399 -2.49 -19.30 -23.81
C MET A 399 -3.43 -18.63 -24.83
N PRO A 400 -4.50 -19.32 -25.26
CA PRO A 400 -5.57 -18.67 -26.02
C PRO A 400 -6.16 -17.50 -25.23
N GLY A 401 -6.27 -16.36 -25.89
CA GLY A 401 -6.94 -15.19 -25.34
C GLY A 401 -8.44 -15.21 -25.58
N TRP A 402 -9.09 -14.10 -25.33
CA TRP A 402 -10.55 -13.91 -25.54
C TRP A 402 -10.80 -12.62 -26.28
N LEU A 403 -11.74 -12.68 -27.21
CA LEU A 403 -12.09 -11.54 -28.07
C LEU A 403 -13.29 -10.76 -27.53
N GLU A 404 -14.06 -11.37 -26.65
CA GLU A 404 -15.28 -10.84 -26.07
C GLU A 404 -14.98 -9.70 -25.09
N ASP A 405 -15.86 -8.68 -25.06
CA ASP A 405 -15.87 -7.67 -24.01
C ASP A 405 -16.50 -8.28 -22.75
N VAL A 406 -15.71 -8.34 -21.68
CA VAL A 406 -16.12 -8.93 -20.39
C VAL A 406 -16.53 -7.88 -19.35
N SER A 407 -16.58 -6.61 -19.70
CA SER A 407 -16.91 -5.49 -18.78
C SER A 407 -18.32 -5.60 -18.17
N THR A 408 -19.23 -6.33 -18.83
CA THR A 408 -20.60 -6.54 -18.41
C THR A 408 -20.85 -7.84 -17.67
N ALA A 409 -19.87 -8.75 -17.59
CA ALA A 409 -19.97 -9.98 -16.81
C ALA A 409 -20.28 -9.69 -15.34
N ARG A 410 -21.15 -10.47 -14.73
CA ARG A 410 -21.55 -10.33 -13.31
C ARG A 410 -21.36 -11.62 -12.52
N GLN A 411 -21.22 -12.75 -13.21
CA GLN A 411 -20.97 -14.05 -12.62
C GLN A 411 -19.78 -14.70 -13.31
N TYR A 412 -19.08 -15.59 -12.60
CA TYR A 412 -17.95 -16.32 -13.16
C TYR A 412 -18.33 -17.14 -14.40
N ALA A 413 -19.56 -17.65 -14.43
CA ALA A 413 -20.09 -18.40 -15.58
C ALA A 413 -20.26 -17.56 -16.85
N ASP A 414 -20.40 -16.22 -16.72
CA ASP A 414 -20.53 -15.31 -17.86
C ASP A 414 -19.21 -15.10 -18.59
N LEU A 415 -18.09 -15.48 -17.97
CA LEU A 415 -16.75 -15.28 -18.52
C LEU A 415 -16.49 -16.30 -19.66
N PRO A 416 -15.82 -15.87 -20.75
CA PRO A 416 -15.40 -16.75 -21.84
C PRO A 416 -14.59 -17.95 -21.33
N PRO A 417 -14.68 -19.12 -21.97
CA PRO A 417 -13.92 -20.32 -21.56
C PRO A 417 -12.40 -20.08 -21.46
N ASN A 418 -11.82 -19.36 -22.41
CA ASN A 418 -10.38 -19.05 -22.43
C ASN A 418 -9.99 -18.16 -21.26
N LEU A 419 -10.84 -17.18 -20.89
CA LEU A 419 -10.59 -16.32 -19.73
C LEU A 419 -10.66 -17.15 -18.44
N ARG A 420 -11.63 -18.04 -18.29
CA ARG A 420 -11.71 -18.93 -17.12
C ARG A 420 -10.46 -19.83 -17.03
N ALA A 421 -10.01 -20.40 -18.14
CA ALA A 421 -8.79 -21.18 -18.19
C ALA A 421 -7.54 -20.35 -17.78
N TYR A 422 -7.51 -19.07 -18.17
CA TYR A 422 -6.44 -18.12 -17.75
C TYR A 422 -6.46 -17.90 -16.23
N VAL A 423 -7.63 -17.67 -15.64
CA VAL A 423 -7.80 -17.51 -14.19
C VAL A 423 -7.38 -18.78 -13.44
N GLU A 424 -7.88 -19.94 -13.86
CA GLU A 424 -7.56 -21.26 -13.28
C GLU A 424 -6.05 -21.56 -13.38
N ARG A 425 -5.41 -21.11 -14.47
CA ARG A 425 -3.95 -21.27 -14.62
C ARG A 425 -3.18 -20.40 -13.65
N ILE A 426 -3.62 -19.17 -13.40
CA ILE A 426 -3.03 -18.28 -12.38
C ILE A 426 -3.19 -18.91 -10.99
N GLU A 427 -4.37 -19.43 -10.63
CA GLU A 427 -4.60 -20.12 -9.36
C GLU A 427 -3.61 -21.29 -9.15
N ALA A 428 -3.50 -22.15 -10.16
CA ALA A 428 -2.62 -23.32 -10.12
C ALA A 428 -1.14 -22.94 -9.97
N LEU A 429 -0.71 -21.84 -10.61
CA LEU A 429 0.68 -21.37 -10.53
C LEU A 429 0.97 -20.61 -9.23
N ALA A 430 0.05 -19.81 -8.77
CA ALA A 430 0.18 -19.00 -7.55
C ALA A 430 0.03 -19.83 -6.27
N GLY A 431 -0.82 -20.85 -6.30
CA GLY A 431 -1.16 -21.68 -5.14
C GLY A 431 -2.16 -21.02 -4.20
N ALA A 432 -3.01 -20.11 -4.71
CA ALA A 432 -4.10 -19.47 -3.99
C ALA A 432 -5.31 -19.31 -4.92
N ARG A 433 -6.52 -19.34 -4.35
CA ARG A 433 -7.77 -19.27 -5.11
C ARG A 433 -8.07 -17.83 -5.56
N VAL A 434 -8.52 -17.64 -6.79
CA VAL A 434 -9.10 -16.38 -7.25
C VAL A 434 -10.57 -16.34 -6.85
N SER A 435 -10.88 -15.61 -5.79
CA SER A 435 -12.23 -15.52 -5.23
C SER A 435 -13.02 -14.33 -5.76
N LEU A 436 -12.35 -13.40 -6.45
CA LEU A 436 -12.95 -12.17 -6.97
C LEU A 436 -12.27 -11.78 -8.29
N VAL A 437 -13.08 -11.46 -9.32
CA VAL A 437 -12.61 -11.03 -10.63
C VAL A 437 -13.33 -9.76 -11.07
#